data_dd0cc47d9991d906cf4b9f0ffba8aa1d
#
_entry.id   dd0cc47d9991d906cf4b9f0ffba8aa1d
#
_cell.length_a   1.000
_cell.length_b   1.000
_cell.length_c   1.000
_cell.angle_alpha   90.00
_cell.angle_beta   90.00
_cell.angle_gamma   90.00
#
_symmetry.space_group_name_H-M   'P 1'
#
loop_
_entity.id
_entity.type
_entity.pdbx_description
1 polymer ?
#
loop_
_entity_poly.entity_id
_entity_poly.type
_entity_poly.pdbx_seq_one_letter_code
_entity_poly.pdbx_strand_id
1 'polypeptide(L)'
;SSDFLGYYDSLDGMFGGAMADEKDLFEQLISDELAELLDRAIDEMPEERRRVFILVRMENKTYQEAADMLHISVNTVKYHLKRAHAELQDKLSAYILLQILSFMLLSRLLHSLN
;
A
#
# COMPACT_ATOMS: atom_id res chain seq x y z
N SER A 1 -2.20 -9.23 -7.36
CA SER A 1 -1.65 -8.85 -6.55
C SER A 1 -0.60 -9.50 -5.70
N SER A 2 -0.02 -10.62 -6.07
CA SER A 2 1.09 -11.18 -5.32
C SER A 2 2.32 -10.28 -5.35
N ASP A 3 2.45 -9.42 -6.37
CA ASP A 3 3.58 -8.51 -6.52
C ASP A 3 3.63 -7.45 -5.42
N PHE A 4 2.46 -6.91 -5.04
CA PHE A 4 2.42 -5.93 -3.96
C PHE A 4 2.77 -6.57 -2.62
N LEU A 5 2.27 -7.77 -2.36
CA LEU A 5 2.57 -8.49 -1.12
C LEU A 5 4.06 -8.78 -1.00
N GLY A 6 4.72 -9.16 -2.10
CA GLY A 6 6.16 -9.36 -2.12
C GLY A 6 6.92 -8.07 -1.81
N TYR A 7 6.48 -6.96 -2.38
CA TYR A 7 7.08 -5.65 -2.10
C TYR A 7 6.90 -5.26 -0.63
N TYR A 8 5.72 -5.48 -0.09
CA TYR A 8 5.43 -5.21 1.32
C TYR A 8 6.31 -6.05 2.24
N ASP A 9 6.47 -7.32 1.95
CA ASP A 9 7.35 -8.20 2.74
C ASP A 9 8.79 -7.71 2.72
N SER A 10 9.26 -7.22 1.57
CA SER A 10 10.59 -6.66 1.46
C SER A 10 10.77 -5.43 2.33
N LEU A 11 9.77 -4.56 2.38
CA LEU A 11 9.80 -3.38 3.24
C LEU A 11 9.81 -3.77 4.71
N ASP A 12 9.00 -4.74 5.09
CA ASP A 12 8.94 -5.22 6.47
C ASP A 12 10.30 -5.76 6.91
N GLY A 13 10.95 -6.55 6.06
CA GLY A 13 12.28 -7.05 6.32
C GLY A 13 13.31 -5.93 6.47
N MET A 14 13.20 -4.86 5.68
CA MET A 14 14.09 -3.72 5.76
C MET A 14 13.98 -2.97 7.08
N PHE A 15 12.79 -2.92 7.66
CA PHE A 15 12.57 -2.21 8.91
C PHE A 15 12.76 -3.09 10.14
N GLY A 16 13.36 -4.25 9.96
CA GLY A 16 13.75 -5.11 11.05
C GLY A 16 12.61 -5.73 11.79
N GLY A 17 11.54 -5.99 11.10
CA GLY A 17 10.33 -6.56 11.64
C GLY A 17 10.60 -7.69 12.59
N ALA A 18 9.93 -8.69 12.62
CA ALA A 18 10.20 -9.93 13.31
C ALA A 18 10.33 -9.84 14.83
N MET A 19 9.35 -9.28 15.47
CA MET A 19 9.22 -9.58 16.89
C MET A 19 8.20 -10.71 17.02
N ALA A 20 8.69 -11.88 17.28
CA ALA A 20 7.88 -13.09 17.30
C ALA A 20 7.16 -13.23 18.63
N ASP A 21 6.05 -12.56 18.81
CA ASP A 21 5.19 -12.75 19.98
C ASP A 21 3.72 -12.45 19.63
N GLU A 22 2.85 -12.45 20.61
CA GLU A 22 1.42 -12.28 20.41
C GLU A 22 1.05 -10.91 19.85
N LYS A 23 1.83 -9.90 20.14
CA LYS A 23 1.66 -8.56 19.62
C LYS A 23 1.78 -8.57 18.09
N ASP A 24 2.64 -9.44 17.57
CA ASP A 24 2.87 -9.58 16.14
C ASP A 24 1.66 -10.15 15.41
N LEU A 25 0.89 -11.03 16.04
CA LEU A 25 -0.30 -11.58 15.40
C LEU A 25 -1.31 -10.48 15.07
N PHE A 26 -1.52 -9.55 15.99
CA PHE A 26 -2.45 -8.43 15.77
C PHE A 26 -1.90 -7.48 14.72
N GLU A 27 -0.62 -7.14 14.83
CA GLU A 27 0.05 -6.27 13.85
C GLU A 27 0.04 -6.91 12.46
N GLN A 28 0.23 -8.22 12.40
CA GLN A 28 0.21 -8.96 11.15
C GLN A 28 -1.19 -8.95 10.52
N LEU A 29 -2.23 -9.08 11.32
CA LEU A 29 -3.60 -9.02 10.82
C LEU A 29 -3.91 -7.67 10.21
N ILE A 30 -3.51 -6.58 10.87
CA ILE A 30 -3.68 -5.23 10.34
C ILE A 30 -2.87 -5.05 9.06
N SER A 31 -1.65 -5.57 9.04
CA SER A 31 -0.78 -5.50 7.86
C SER A 31 -1.38 -6.24 6.67
N ASP A 32 -1.99 -7.39 6.91
CA ASP A 32 -2.64 -8.18 5.85
C ASP A 32 -3.84 -7.42 5.26
N GLU A 33 -4.66 -6.82 6.12
CA GLU A 33 -5.79 -6.00 5.68
C GLU A 33 -5.33 -4.81 4.84
N LEU A 34 -4.28 -4.14 5.32
CA LEU A 34 -3.72 -2.99 4.61
C LEU A 34 -3.12 -3.40 3.27
N ALA A 35 -2.39 -4.51 3.25
CA ALA A 35 -1.81 -5.03 2.01
C ALA A 35 -2.90 -5.35 0.99
N GLU A 36 -4.00 -5.97 1.43
CA GLU A 36 -5.13 -6.26 0.54
C GLU A 36 -5.78 -4.99 0.02
N LEU A 37 -5.94 -4.00 0.87
CA LEU A 37 -6.52 -2.71 0.48
C LEU A 37 -5.67 -2.04 -0.61
N LEU A 38 -4.37 -1.98 -0.39
CA LEU A 38 -3.45 -1.35 -1.34
C LEU A 38 -3.33 -2.16 -2.63
N ASP A 39 -3.35 -3.48 -2.52
CA ASP A 39 -3.34 -4.37 -3.67
C ASP A 39 -4.57 -4.13 -4.57
N ARG A 40 -5.75 -4.04 -3.97
CA ARG A 40 -6.96 -3.71 -4.71
C ARG A 40 -6.90 -2.31 -5.32
N ALA A 41 -6.34 -1.36 -4.58
CA ALA A 41 -6.21 0.00 -5.09
C ALA A 41 -5.31 0.05 -6.33
N ILE A 42 -4.25 -0.74 -6.35
CA ILE A 42 -3.37 -0.85 -7.51
C ILE A 42 -4.12 -1.52 -8.67
N ASP A 43 -4.85 -2.60 -8.42
CA ASP A 43 -5.63 -3.30 -9.44
C ASP A 43 -6.70 -2.39 -10.06
N GLU A 44 -7.24 -1.44 -9.30
CA GLU A 44 -8.24 -0.50 -9.78
C GLU A 44 -7.68 0.68 -10.56
N MET A 45 -6.37 0.87 -10.56
CA MET A 45 -5.75 1.93 -11.34
C MET A 45 -5.98 1.74 -12.83
N PRO A 46 -6.05 2.83 -13.61
CA PRO A 46 -6.02 2.73 -15.07
C PRO A 46 -4.80 1.93 -15.51
N GLU A 47 -4.96 1.14 -16.57
CA GLU A 47 -3.95 0.17 -16.98
C GLU A 47 -2.55 0.74 -17.12
N GLU A 48 -2.41 1.90 -17.80
CA GLU A 48 -1.10 2.50 -18.01
C GLU A 48 -0.45 2.94 -16.69
N ARG A 49 -1.24 3.54 -15.80
CA ARG A 49 -0.75 3.96 -14.49
C ARG A 49 -0.30 2.78 -13.65
N ARG A 50 -1.09 1.71 -13.66
CA ARG A 50 -0.74 0.50 -12.94
C ARG A 50 0.57 -0.09 -13.44
N ARG A 51 0.76 -0.15 -14.75
CA ARG A 51 1.99 -0.66 -15.35
C ARG A 51 3.20 0.19 -14.96
N VAL A 52 3.06 1.51 -15.00
CA VAL A 52 4.12 2.42 -14.58
C VAL A 52 4.47 2.17 -13.11
N PHE A 53 3.46 2.08 -12.26
CA PHE A 53 3.69 1.87 -10.83
C PHE A 53 4.41 0.55 -10.58
N ILE A 54 3.95 -0.53 -11.20
CA ILE A 54 4.56 -1.85 -11.03
C ILE A 54 6.01 -1.84 -11.50
N LEU A 55 6.28 -1.29 -12.67
CA LEU A 55 7.65 -1.28 -13.22
C LEU A 55 8.61 -0.49 -12.33
N VAL A 56 8.22 0.70 -11.91
CA VAL A 56 9.13 1.59 -11.19
C VAL A 56 9.22 1.25 -9.70
N ARG A 57 8.09 1.01 -9.04
CA ARG A 57 8.06 0.82 -7.59
C ARG A 57 8.20 -0.61 -7.13
N MET A 58 7.78 -1.55 -7.95
CA MET A 58 7.82 -2.96 -7.56
C MET A 58 8.95 -3.73 -8.23
N GLU A 59 9.29 -3.39 -9.48
CA GLU A 59 10.36 -4.05 -10.20
C GLU A 59 11.64 -3.23 -10.28
N ASN A 60 11.66 -2.06 -9.65
CA ASN A 60 12.83 -1.19 -9.55
C ASN A 60 13.39 -0.72 -10.89
N LYS A 61 12.55 -0.59 -11.90
CA LYS A 61 12.96 -0.01 -13.16
C LYS A 61 13.18 1.50 -13.02
N THR A 62 14.11 2.05 -13.77
CA THR A 62 14.29 3.48 -13.83
C THR A 62 13.13 4.12 -14.60
N TYR A 63 12.96 5.42 -14.45
CA TYR A 63 11.93 6.15 -15.20
C TYR A 63 12.14 6.00 -16.71
N GLN A 64 13.40 6.05 -17.15
CA GLN A 64 13.73 5.88 -18.56
C GLN A 64 13.41 4.48 -19.04
N GLU A 65 13.75 3.46 -18.26
CA GLU A 65 13.44 2.08 -18.61
C GLU A 65 11.95 1.85 -18.75
N ALA A 66 11.18 2.36 -17.78
CA ALA A 66 9.73 2.24 -17.82
C ALA A 66 9.14 2.98 -19.04
N ALA A 67 9.65 4.18 -19.31
CA ALA A 67 9.23 4.96 -20.47
C ALA A 67 9.46 4.19 -21.76
N ASP A 68 10.65 3.60 -21.90
CA ASP A 68 11.01 2.85 -23.10
C ASP A 68 10.14 1.60 -23.26
N MET A 69 9.92 0.88 -22.16
CA MET A 69 9.11 -0.35 -22.17
C MET A 69 7.66 -0.09 -22.53
N LEU A 70 7.12 1.04 -22.10
CA LEU A 70 5.71 1.37 -22.30
C LEU A 70 5.47 2.31 -23.49
N HIS A 71 6.54 2.72 -24.15
CA HIS A 71 6.48 3.67 -25.30
C HIS A 71 5.80 4.99 -24.93
N ILE A 72 6.16 5.52 -23.77
CA ILE A 72 5.68 6.82 -23.30
C ILE A 72 6.88 7.68 -22.88
N SER A 73 6.64 8.97 -22.64
CA SER A 73 7.70 9.86 -22.22
C SER A 73 8.01 9.70 -20.73
N VAL A 74 9.22 10.09 -20.34
CA VAL A 74 9.62 10.11 -18.92
C VAL A 74 8.68 11.02 -18.12
N ASN A 75 8.26 12.14 -18.71
CA ASN A 75 7.31 13.04 -18.05
C ASN A 75 5.96 12.35 -17.77
N THR A 76 5.51 11.52 -18.70
CA THR A 76 4.28 10.74 -18.51
C THR A 76 4.46 9.70 -17.41
N VAL A 77 5.64 9.07 -17.33
CA VAL A 77 5.96 8.17 -16.22
C VAL A 77 5.84 8.91 -14.89
N LYS A 78 6.46 10.08 -14.79
CA LYS A 78 6.41 10.89 -13.56
C LYS A 78 5.00 11.29 -13.21
N TYR A 79 4.20 11.66 -14.19
CA TYR A 79 2.79 12.01 -14.00
C TYR A 79 2.02 10.85 -13.40
N HIS A 80 2.15 9.65 -13.97
CA HIS A 80 1.45 8.48 -13.46
C HIS A 80 1.89 8.10 -12.07
N LEU A 81 3.18 8.20 -11.75
CA LEU A 81 3.67 7.92 -10.40
C LEU A 81 3.10 8.90 -9.39
N LYS A 82 3.06 10.17 -9.72
CA LYS A 82 2.50 11.18 -8.83
C LYS A 82 1.03 10.90 -8.54
N ARG A 83 0.27 10.57 -9.57
CA ARG A 83 -1.15 10.24 -9.43
C ARG A 83 -1.35 8.93 -8.65
N ALA A 84 -0.53 7.93 -8.93
CA ALA A 84 -0.59 6.66 -8.21
C ALA A 84 -0.34 6.85 -6.72
N HIS A 85 0.70 7.61 -6.37
CA HIS A 85 1.01 7.89 -4.97
C HIS A 85 -0.13 8.63 -4.28
N ALA A 86 -0.74 9.61 -4.95
CA ALA A 86 -1.86 10.34 -4.38
C ALA A 86 -3.06 9.43 -4.13
N GLU A 87 -3.38 8.57 -5.08
CA GLU A 87 -4.48 7.61 -4.94
C GLU A 87 -4.25 6.64 -3.79
N LEU A 88 -3.03 6.11 -3.67
CA LEU A 88 -2.68 5.20 -2.58
C LEU A 88 -2.70 5.91 -1.24
N GLN A 89 -2.22 7.15 -1.19
CA GLN A 89 -2.24 7.95 0.03
C GLN A 89 -3.65 8.22 0.51
N ASP A 90 -4.57 8.52 -0.42
CA ASP A 90 -5.98 8.72 -0.07
C ASP A 90 -6.59 7.45 0.52
N LYS A 91 -6.32 6.30 -0.08
CA LYS A 91 -6.81 5.02 0.44
C LYS A 91 -6.24 4.72 1.81
N LEU A 92 -4.95 4.96 2.00
CA LEU A 92 -4.28 4.73 3.27
C LEU A 92 -4.85 5.66 4.36
N SER A 93 -5.05 6.94 4.04
CA SER A 93 -5.59 7.91 4.99
C SER A 93 -7.00 7.52 5.43
N ALA A 94 -7.85 7.10 4.49
CA ALA A 94 -9.19 6.64 4.80
C ALA A 94 -9.18 5.40 5.70
N TYR A 95 -8.28 4.46 5.40
CA TYR A 95 -8.14 3.26 6.21
C TYR A 95 -7.74 3.60 7.66
N ILE A 96 -6.75 4.46 7.82
CA ILE A 96 -6.27 4.86 9.14
C ILE A 96 -7.38 5.56 9.93
N LEU A 97 -8.12 6.46 9.28
CA LEU A 97 -9.22 7.17 9.92
C LEU A 97 -10.30 6.20 10.40
N LEU A 98 -10.67 5.23 9.58
CA LEU A 98 -11.65 4.22 9.95
C LEU A 98 -11.17 3.36 11.13
N GLN A 99 -9.88 3.02 11.16
CA GLN A 99 -9.31 2.25 12.27
C GLN A 99 -9.36 3.05 13.58
N ILE A 100 -9.06 4.34 13.53
CA ILE A 100 -9.13 5.21 14.71
C ILE A 100 -10.57 5.32 15.21
N LEU A 101 -11.53 5.52 14.32
CA LEU A 101 -12.94 5.63 14.68
C LEU A 101 -13.45 4.31 15.26
N SER A 102 -13.09 3.19 14.68
CA SER A 102 -13.42 1.86 15.20
C SER A 102 -12.90 1.65 16.61
N PHE A 103 -11.65 2.02 16.84
CA PHE A 103 -11.00 1.89 18.13
C PHE A 103 -11.72 2.78 19.17
N MET A 104 -12.03 4.02 18.81
CA MET A 104 -12.72 4.93 19.70
C MET A 104 -14.12 4.43 20.07
N LEU A 105 -14.84 3.89 19.10
CA LEU A 105 -16.15 3.33 19.32
C LEU A 105 -16.10 2.12 20.25
N LEU A 106 -15.16 1.21 20.00
CA LEU A 106 -14.96 0.03 20.84
C LEU A 106 -14.59 0.44 22.28
N SER A 107 -13.71 1.40 22.42
CA SER A 107 -13.31 1.91 23.73
C SER A 107 -14.51 2.47 24.50
N ARG A 108 -15.40 3.19 23.81
CA ARG A 108 -16.61 3.71 24.41
C ARG A 108 -17.55 2.60 24.87
N LEU A 109 -17.75 1.59 24.03
CA LEU A 109 -18.60 0.45 24.36
C LEU A 109 -18.08 -0.28 25.59
N LEU A 110 -16.78 -0.54 25.64
CA LEU A 110 -16.17 -1.20 26.78
C LEU A 110 -16.29 -0.35 28.05
N HIS A 111 -16.19 0.95 27.93
CA HIS A 111 -16.32 1.86 29.07
C HIS A 111 -17.75 1.89 29.61
N SER A 112 -18.73 1.77 28.74
CA SER A 112 -20.13 1.77 29.16
C SER A 112 -20.56 0.45 29.79
N LEU A 113 -19.81 -0.63 29.61
CA LEU A 113 -20.09 -1.92 30.23
C LEU A 113 -19.61 -1.99 31.69
N ASN A 114 -18.81 -1.04 32.12
CA ASN A 114 -18.36 -0.93 33.49
C ASN A 114 -19.21 0.09 34.22
#